data_f6f34ba1a6e9dd3243323285ba410574
#
_entry.id   f6f34ba1a6e9dd3243323285ba410574
#
_cell.length_a   1.000
_cell.length_b   1.000
_cell.length_c   1.000
_cell.angle_alpha   90.00
_cell.angle_beta   90.00
_cell.angle_gamma   90.00
#
_symmetry.space_group_name_H-M   'P 1'
#
loop_
_entity.id
_entity.type
_entity.pdbx_description
1 polymer ?
#
loop_
_entity_poly.entity_id
_entity_poly.type
_entity_poly.pdbx_seq_one_letter_code
_entity_poly.pdbx_strand_id
1 'polypeptide(L)'
;LKDFDNVESTNIDFKEFLEKDRPKSWLKTVSAFANTKGGTILYGVRDEDREPVGLDNIAEVSSKVSKLINCKISPVPRYELNPFEDNGKDFLAVNVGDGPETPYYYSSDGRKTAYIRSGDQSLEAPDHILKALILKGQNKTYDGIATEYKLEDVSFTLLDATLKKEAGLIVNKDR
;
A
#
# COMPACT_ATOMS: atom_id res chain seq x y z
N LEU A 1 -18.18 -13.12 9.51
CA LEU A 1 -16.94 -12.93 10.32
C LEU A 1 -16.01 -14.14 10.28
N LYS A 2 -16.52 -15.37 10.14
CA LYS A 2 -15.68 -16.60 10.13
C LYS A 2 -14.51 -16.58 9.14
N ASP A 3 -14.62 -15.87 8.05
CA ASP A 3 -13.54 -15.73 7.05
C ASP A 3 -12.39 -14.81 7.52
N PHE A 4 -12.61 -14.07 8.63
CA PHE A 4 -11.64 -13.16 9.23
C PHE A 4 -11.06 -13.68 10.55
N ASP A 5 -11.48 -14.88 11.00
CA ASP A 5 -11.31 -15.37 12.38
C ASP A 5 -9.89 -15.83 12.76
N ASN A 6 -8.89 -15.83 11.88
CA ASN A 6 -7.63 -16.49 12.26
C ASN A 6 -6.33 -15.94 11.69
N VAL A 7 -6.27 -14.72 11.23
CA VAL A 7 -4.99 -14.21 10.79
C VAL A 7 -4.81 -12.80 11.31
N GLU A 8 -3.90 -12.61 12.27
CA GLU A 8 -3.12 -11.38 12.35
C GLU A 8 -2.40 -11.22 11.01
N SER A 9 -3.15 -10.99 9.96
CA SER A 9 -2.56 -10.81 8.67
C SER A 9 -2.22 -9.34 8.52
N THR A 10 -1.02 -9.10 8.09
CA THR A 10 -0.51 -7.80 7.64
C THR A 10 -1.52 -7.03 6.78
N ASN A 11 -2.56 -7.71 6.29
CA ASN A 11 -3.52 -7.23 5.32
C ASN A 11 -4.91 -6.92 5.88
N ILE A 12 -5.13 -7.02 7.20
CA ILE A 12 -6.41 -6.66 7.83
C ILE A 12 -6.18 -5.62 8.92
N ASP A 13 -7.07 -4.64 8.98
CA ASP A 13 -7.11 -3.60 10.01
C ASP A 13 -8.54 -3.54 10.58
N PHE A 14 -8.70 -3.70 11.88
CA PHE A 14 -10.01 -3.70 12.53
C PHE A 14 -10.33 -2.32 13.09
N LYS A 15 -11.59 -1.92 12.98
CA LYS A 15 -12.07 -0.65 13.49
C LYS A 15 -13.45 -0.84 14.12
N GLU A 16 -13.58 -0.48 15.36
CA GLU A 16 -14.86 -0.54 16.07
C GLU A 16 -15.90 0.36 15.42
N PHE A 17 -15.51 1.59 15.08
CA PHE A 17 -16.36 2.58 14.43
C PHE A 17 -15.56 3.50 13.50
N LEU A 18 -16.27 4.32 12.71
CA LEU A 18 -15.63 5.33 11.88
C LEU A 18 -15.25 6.55 12.73
N GLU A 19 -13.96 6.74 12.96
CA GLU A 19 -13.43 7.93 13.63
C GLU A 19 -13.60 9.18 12.76
N LYS A 20 -14.67 9.94 13.00
CA LYS A 20 -15.01 11.13 12.19
C LYS A 20 -14.03 12.27 12.41
N ASP A 21 -13.57 12.47 13.66
CA ASP A 21 -12.70 13.58 14.07
C ASP A 21 -11.20 13.29 13.84
N ARG A 22 -10.85 12.02 13.62
CA ARG A 22 -9.48 11.57 13.39
C ARG A 22 -9.35 10.70 12.14
N PRO A 23 -9.73 11.19 10.96
CA PRO A 23 -9.74 10.38 9.74
C PRO A 23 -8.34 9.85 9.37
N LYS A 24 -7.27 10.50 9.84
CA LYS A 24 -5.90 10.01 9.64
C LYS A 24 -5.68 8.61 10.23
N SER A 25 -6.37 8.23 11.32
CA SER A 25 -6.18 6.94 12.00
C SER A 25 -6.35 5.75 11.08
N TRP A 26 -7.28 5.82 10.13
CA TRP A 26 -7.58 4.76 9.18
C TRP A 26 -7.19 5.09 7.72
N LEU A 27 -7.20 6.39 7.31
CA LEU A 27 -6.78 6.76 5.96
C LEU A 27 -5.29 6.50 5.69
N LYS A 28 -4.43 6.55 6.72
CA LYS A 28 -3.04 6.07 6.61
C LYS A 28 -2.98 4.60 6.22
N THR A 29 -3.92 3.76 6.71
CA THR A 29 -4.00 2.34 6.36
C THR A 29 -4.46 2.16 4.92
N VAL A 30 -5.41 2.97 4.43
CA VAL A 30 -5.79 2.96 3.00
C VAL A 30 -4.58 3.26 2.11
N SER A 31 -3.81 4.32 2.43
CA SER A 31 -2.56 4.63 1.73
C SER A 31 -1.56 3.48 1.79
N ALA A 32 -1.38 2.89 2.97
CA ALA A 32 -0.43 1.79 3.18
C ALA A 32 -0.81 0.54 2.38
N PHE A 33 -2.08 0.16 2.36
CA PHE A 33 -2.57 -0.98 1.57
C PHE A 33 -2.37 -0.75 0.07
N ALA A 34 -2.76 0.42 -0.44
CA ALA A 34 -2.60 0.76 -1.84
C ALA A 34 -1.12 0.78 -2.30
N ASN A 35 -0.21 1.13 -1.41
CA ASN A 35 1.24 1.16 -1.67
C ASN A 35 1.93 -0.20 -1.51
N THR A 36 1.26 -1.21 -0.93
CA THR A 36 1.88 -2.53 -0.66
C THR A 36 1.17 -3.65 -1.42
N LYS A 37 0.45 -4.52 -0.74
CA LYS A 37 -0.20 -5.72 -1.31
C LYS A 37 -1.72 -5.65 -1.27
N GLY A 38 -2.27 -4.47 -1.00
CA GLY A 38 -3.69 -4.34 -0.69
C GLY A 38 -4.02 -4.82 0.71
N GLY A 39 -5.31 -4.78 1.06
CA GLY A 39 -5.81 -5.24 2.36
C GLY A 39 -7.23 -4.81 2.61
N THR A 40 -7.75 -5.19 3.77
CA THR A 40 -9.13 -4.92 4.18
C THR A 40 -9.17 -4.16 5.50
N ILE A 41 -9.95 -3.08 5.55
CA ILE A 41 -10.33 -2.42 6.80
C ILE A 41 -11.74 -2.93 7.14
N LEU A 42 -11.89 -3.56 8.29
CA LEU A 42 -13.17 -4.10 8.76
C LEU A 42 -13.73 -3.23 9.87
N TYR A 43 -14.82 -2.53 9.59
CA TYR A 43 -15.55 -1.72 10.55
C TYR A 43 -16.65 -2.51 11.26
N GLY A 44 -16.87 -2.21 12.54
CA GLY A 44 -17.82 -2.87 13.41
C GLY A 44 -17.20 -3.96 14.30
N VAL A 45 -15.86 -4.07 14.30
CA VAL A 45 -15.11 -5.04 15.11
C VAL A 45 -14.08 -4.29 15.95
N ARG A 46 -14.07 -4.54 17.26
CA ARG A 46 -13.08 -3.95 18.17
C ARG A 46 -11.70 -4.52 17.90
N ASP A 47 -10.67 -3.67 17.89
CA ASP A 47 -9.31 -4.07 17.54
C ASP A 47 -8.63 -4.91 18.62
N GLU A 48 -8.91 -4.63 19.90
CA GLU A 48 -8.23 -5.25 21.06
C GLU A 48 -8.57 -6.74 21.24
N ASP A 49 -9.87 -7.08 21.22
CA ASP A 49 -10.39 -8.41 21.55
C ASP A 49 -11.14 -9.08 20.40
N ARG A 50 -11.21 -8.40 19.24
CA ARG A 50 -11.97 -8.85 18.05
C ARG A 50 -13.46 -9.01 18.29
N GLU A 51 -14.00 -8.36 19.34
CA GLU A 51 -15.43 -8.43 19.60
C GLU A 51 -16.24 -7.76 18.48
N PRO A 52 -17.22 -8.46 17.89
CA PRO A 52 -18.10 -7.90 16.89
C PRO A 52 -19.13 -6.97 17.56
N VAL A 53 -18.94 -5.67 17.44
CA VAL A 53 -19.84 -4.65 18.02
C VAL A 53 -20.93 -4.22 17.04
N GLY A 54 -20.64 -4.24 15.73
CA GLY A 54 -21.55 -3.79 14.67
C GLY A 54 -21.54 -2.28 14.48
N LEU A 55 -22.28 -1.83 13.45
CA LEU A 55 -22.44 -0.42 13.07
C LEU A 55 -23.90 -0.02 13.10
N ASP A 56 -24.22 1.16 13.64
CA ASP A 56 -25.62 1.65 13.73
C ASP A 56 -26.20 2.09 12.39
N ASN A 57 -25.38 2.68 11.51
CA ASN A 57 -25.82 3.24 10.22
C ASN A 57 -24.77 2.97 9.13
N ILE A 58 -24.85 1.78 8.56
CA ILE A 58 -23.88 1.31 7.55
C ILE A 58 -23.88 2.16 6.28
N ALA A 59 -25.05 2.70 5.88
CA ALA A 59 -25.16 3.54 4.69
C ALA A 59 -24.43 4.89 4.88
N GLU A 60 -24.56 5.49 6.05
CA GLU A 60 -23.86 6.72 6.40
C GLU A 60 -22.34 6.48 6.49
N VAL A 61 -21.92 5.39 7.14
CA VAL A 61 -20.51 5.01 7.26
C VAL A 61 -19.90 4.81 5.88
N SER A 62 -20.54 4.02 5.01
CA SER A 62 -20.08 3.75 3.64
C SER A 62 -19.93 5.04 2.82
N SER A 63 -20.91 5.92 2.89
CA SER A 63 -20.87 7.21 2.18
C SER A 63 -19.71 8.10 2.66
N LYS A 64 -19.49 8.18 3.98
CA LYS A 64 -18.41 8.96 4.57
C LYS A 64 -17.04 8.39 4.25
N VAL A 65 -16.88 7.07 4.33
CA VAL A 65 -15.64 6.36 3.98
C VAL A 65 -15.27 6.67 2.54
N SER A 66 -16.21 6.48 1.59
CA SER A 66 -15.97 6.76 0.18
C SER A 66 -15.58 8.23 -0.06
N LYS A 67 -16.33 9.18 0.52
CA LYS A 67 -16.02 10.60 0.40
C LYS A 67 -14.62 10.94 0.91
N LEU A 68 -14.24 10.41 2.07
CA LEU A 68 -12.94 10.70 2.67
C LEU A 68 -11.77 10.08 1.89
N ILE A 69 -11.92 8.85 1.38
CA ILE A 69 -10.90 8.23 0.50
C ILE A 69 -10.71 9.11 -0.73
N ASN A 70 -11.79 9.45 -1.44
CA ASN A 70 -11.72 10.24 -2.67
C ASN A 70 -11.16 11.66 -2.46
N CYS A 71 -11.39 12.26 -1.29
CA CYS A 71 -10.92 13.62 -0.99
C CYS A 71 -9.49 13.67 -0.41
N LYS A 72 -9.05 12.60 0.27
CA LYS A 72 -7.83 12.65 1.09
C LYS A 72 -6.72 11.73 0.59
N ILE A 73 -7.01 10.76 -0.30
CA ILE A 73 -6.00 9.88 -0.89
C ILE A 73 -5.79 10.29 -2.35
N SER A 74 -4.55 10.46 -2.75
CA SER A 74 -4.18 10.85 -4.13
C SER A 74 -2.91 10.12 -4.58
N PRO A 75 -2.93 9.47 -5.76
CA PRO A 75 -4.12 9.18 -6.56
C PRO A 75 -5.16 8.36 -5.79
N VAL A 76 -6.40 8.29 -6.29
CA VAL A 76 -7.44 7.48 -5.62
C VAL A 76 -7.17 6.00 -5.92
N PRO A 77 -7.01 5.15 -4.89
CA PRO A 77 -6.76 3.73 -5.10
C PRO A 77 -8.01 2.99 -5.58
N ARG A 78 -7.84 1.78 -6.09
CA ARG A 78 -8.97 0.86 -6.23
C ARG A 78 -9.45 0.44 -4.86
N TYR A 79 -10.73 0.57 -4.61
CA TYR A 79 -11.34 0.05 -3.38
C TYR A 79 -12.78 -0.37 -3.62
N GLU A 80 -13.24 -1.29 -2.80
CA GLU A 80 -14.61 -1.78 -2.78
C GLU A 80 -15.18 -1.68 -1.39
N LEU A 81 -16.42 -1.25 -1.28
CA LEU A 81 -17.18 -1.19 -0.05
C LEU A 81 -18.16 -2.37 -0.03
N ASN A 82 -17.95 -3.29 0.87
CA ASN A 82 -18.77 -4.49 1.00
C ASN A 82 -19.48 -4.48 2.36
N PRO A 83 -20.70 -3.91 2.43
CA PRO A 83 -21.53 -4.01 3.61
C PRO A 83 -22.11 -5.42 3.75
N PHE A 84 -22.14 -5.95 4.96
CA PHE A 84 -22.74 -7.25 5.24
C PHE A 84 -23.30 -7.30 6.66
N GLU A 85 -24.21 -8.25 6.91
CA GLU A 85 -24.79 -8.52 8.21
C GLU A 85 -24.27 -9.87 8.73
N ASP A 86 -23.95 -9.94 10.01
CA ASP A 86 -23.65 -11.18 10.71
C ASP A 86 -24.23 -11.13 12.13
N ASN A 87 -25.01 -12.15 12.49
CA ASN A 87 -25.69 -12.27 13.78
C ASN A 87 -26.52 -11.03 14.18
N GLY A 88 -27.21 -10.41 13.22
CA GLY A 88 -28.07 -9.24 13.43
C GLY A 88 -27.30 -7.93 13.66
N LYS A 89 -26.01 -7.89 13.34
CA LYS A 89 -25.18 -6.70 13.39
C LYS A 89 -24.62 -6.38 12.00
N ASP A 90 -24.56 -5.10 11.69
CA ASP A 90 -24.04 -4.60 10.42
C ASP A 90 -22.53 -4.37 10.48
N PHE A 91 -21.83 -4.71 9.40
CA PHE A 91 -20.39 -4.56 9.23
C PHE A 91 -20.06 -3.98 7.86
N LEU A 92 -18.94 -3.29 7.77
CA LEU A 92 -18.43 -2.78 6.49
C LEU A 92 -16.99 -3.24 6.28
N ALA A 93 -16.76 -4.07 5.26
CA ALA A 93 -15.43 -4.39 4.77
C ALA A 93 -15.05 -3.41 3.65
N VAL A 94 -13.94 -2.70 3.83
CA VAL A 94 -13.33 -1.81 2.84
C VAL A 94 -12.11 -2.52 2.26
N ASN A 95 -12.28 -3.11 1.10
CA ASN A 95 -11.20 -3.81 0.40
C ASN A 95 -10.43 -2.81 -0.45
N VAL A 96 -9.16 -2.60 -0.13
CA VAL A 96 -8.25 -1.72 -0.86
C VAL A 96 -7.29 -2.58 -1.67
N GLY A 97 -7.31 -2.43 -2.98
CA GLY A 97 -6.36 -3.10 -3.87
C GLY A 97 -4.99 -2.41 -3.86
N ASP A 98 -3.94 -3.18 -4.15
CA ASP A 98 -2.67 -2.60 -4.56
C ASP A 98 -2.84 -1.93 -5.94
N GLY A 99 -2.08 -0.88 -6.17
CA GLY A 99 -2.23 -0.10 -7.39
C GLY A 99 -0.91 0.13 -8.13
N PRO A 100 -1.00 0.37 -9.46
CA PRO A 100 0.16 0.68 -10.27
C PRO A 100 0.62 2.14 -10.13
N GLU A 101 -0.26 3.05 -9.67
CA GLU A 101 -0.01 4.50 -9.62
C GLU A 101 0.65 4.96 -8.31
N THR A 102 1.53 4.12 -7.76
CA THR A 102 2.26 4.46 -6.53
C THR A 102 3.15 5.69 -6.73
N PRO A 103 3.37 6.53 -5.69
CA PRO A 103 2.86 6.44 -4.32
C PRO A 103 1.43 6.98 -4.16
N TYR A 104 0.60 6.27 -3.41
CA TYR A 104 -0.71 6.74 -2.96
C TYR A 104 -0.53 7.55 -1.68
N TYR A 105 -0.76 8.86 -1.75
CA TYR A 105 -0.52 9.76 -0.63
C TYR A 105 -1.80 10.03 0.15
N TYR A 106 -1.70 10.03 1.47
CA TYR A 106 -2.66 10.70 2.33
C TYR A 106 -2.35 12.19 2.37
N SER A 107 -3.36 13.02 2.14
CA SER A 107 -3.25 14.48 2.09
C SER A 107 -4.00 15.13 3.24
N SER A 108 -3.32 15.94 4.06
CA SER A 108 -3.91 16.76 5.12
C SER A 108 -3.10 18.03 5.26
N ASP A 109 -3.79 19.15 5.41
CA ASP A 109 -3.20 20.47 5.70
C ASP A 109 -2.04 20.86 4.77
N GLY A 110 -2.20 20.56 3.46
CA GLY A 110 -1.20 20.83 2.44
C GLY A 110 -0.02 19.86 2.42
N ARG A 111 0.09 18.93 3.37
CA ARG A 111 1.12 17.89 3.40
C ARG A 111 0.61 16.60 2.75
N LYS A 112 1.46 15.99 1.93
CA LYS A 112 1.25 14.66 1.36
C LYS A 112 2.21 13.67 1.99
N THR A 113 1.68 12.58 2.53
CA THR A 113 2.48 11.53 3.18
C THR A 113 2.10 10.17 2.61
N ALA A 114 3.07 9.42 2.11
CA ALA A 114 2.88 8.03 1.70
C ALA A 114 3.09 7.12 2.90
N TYR A 115 2.21 6.14 3.07
CA TYR A 115 2.31 5.12 4.10
C TYR A 115 2.54 3.76 3.48
N ILE A 116 3.21 2.88 4.23
CA ILE A 116 3.41 1.46 3.88
C ILE A 116 2.99 0.58 5.05
N ARG A 117 2.64 -0.67 4.74
CA ARG A 117 2.34 -1.66 5.76
C ARG A 117 3.62 -2.37 6.20
N SER A 118 3.84 -2.42 7.52
CA SER A 118 4.94 -3.14 8.15
C SER A 118 4.37 -3.92 9.33
N GLY A 119 4.20 -5.24 9.17
CA GLY A 119 3.41 -6.04 10.09
C GLY A 119 1.97 -5.54 10.15
N ASP A 120 1.47 -5.33 11.35
CA ASP A 120 0.14 -4.81 11.67
C ASP A 120 0.06 -3.27 11.64
N GLN A 121 1.16 -2.57 11.38
CA GLN A 121 1.25 -1.11 11.46
C GLN A 121 1.32 -0.44 10.08
N SER A 122 0.71 0.76 10.01
CA SER A 122 0.85 1.67 8.88
C SER A 122 1.84 2.77 9.23
N LEU A 123 3.05 2.69 8.65
CA LEU A 123 4.16 3.59 8.90
C LEU A 123 4.39 4.54 7.72
N GLU A 124 4.90 5.73 7.98
CA GLU A 124 5.34 6.64 6.93
C GLU A 124 6.46 5.99 6.12
N ALA A 125 6.37 6.05 4.79
CA ALA A 125 7.35 5.43 3.91
C ALA A 125 8.72 6.12 4.07
N PRO A 126 9.78 5.39 4.45
CA PRO A 126 11.14 5.93 4.46
C PRO A 126 11.57 6.37 3.06
N ASP A 127 12.55 7.28 2.96
CA ASP A 127 12.99 7.87 1.69
C ASP A 127 13.35 6.85 0.60
N HIS A 128 14.03 5.77 0.98
CA HIS A 128 14.41 4.73 0.01
C HIS A 128 13.19 3.94 -0.51
N ILE A 129 12.20 3.69 0.34
CA ILE A 129 10.94 3.06 -0.07
C ILE A 129 10.11 4.03 -0.90
N LEU A 130 10.03 5.29 -0.50
CA LEU A 130 9.34 6.32 -1.27
C LEU A 130 9.89 6.45 -2.68
N LYS A 131 11.22 6.44 -2.84
CA LYS A 131 11.88 6.42 -4.16
C LYS A 131 11.46 5.20 -4.97
N ALA A 132 11.45 4.01 -4.36
CA ALA A 132 11.02 2.78 -5.03
C ALA A 132 9.55 2.84 -5.49
N LEU A 133 8.65 3.38 -4.65
CA LEU A 133 7.25 3.59 -5.00
C LEU A 133 7.09 4.56 -6.18
N ILE A 134 7.85 5.66 -6.21
CA ILE A 134 7.83 6.63 -7.32
C ILE A 134 8.27 5.96 -8.63
N LEU A 135 9.34 5.17 -8.61
CA LEU A 135 9.82 4.46 -9.79
C LEU A 135 8.79 3.44 -10.27
N LYS A 136 8.20 2.66 -9.35
CA LYS A 136 7.12 1.71 -9.68
C LYS A 136 5.95 2.41 -10.37
N GLY A 137 5.50 3.54 -9.83
CA GLY A 137 4.38 4.31 -10.41
C GLY A 137 4.69 4.93 -11.78
N GLN A 138 5.96 5.13 -12.09
CA GLN A 138 6.42 5.59 -13.41
C GLN A 138 6.70 4.44 -14.39
N ASN A 139 6.44 3.18 -14.00
CA ASN A 139 6.84 1.97 -14.74
C ASN A 139 8.36 1.95 -15.04
N LYS A 140 9.17 2.48 -14.12
CA LYS A 140 10.63 2.48 -14.22
C LYS A 140 11.20 1.53 -13.17
N THR A 141 12.28 0.84 -13.54
CA THR A 141 13.13 0.11 -12.61
C THR A 141 14.39 0.91 -12.31
N TYR A 142 15.09 0.57 -11.23
CA TYR A 142 16.38 1.20 -10.93
C TYR A 142 17.39 1.00 -12.07
N ASP A 143 17.33 -0.15 -12.74
CA ASP A 143 18.22 -0.47 -13.88
C ASP A 143 17.92 0.38 -15.13
N GLY A 144 16.71 0.93 -15.23
CA GLY A 144 16.28 1.82 -16.31
C GLY A 144 16.56 3.31 -16.08
N ILE A 145 17.14 3.68 -14.93
CA ILE A 145 17.49 5.06 -14.64
C ILE A 145 18.81 5.39 -15.34
N ALA A 146 18.78 6.44 -16.17
CA ALA A 146 20.02 6.95 -16.77
C ALA A 146 21.02 7.36 -15.67
N THR A 147 22.23 6.86 -15.74
CA THR A 147 23.33 7.22 -14.85
C THR A 147 24.14 8.36 -15.46
N GLU A 148 24.81 9.15 -14.62
CA GLU A 148 25.74 10.18 -15.06
C GLU A 148 27.04 9.59 -15.60
N TYR A 149 27.31 8.30 -15.35
CA TYR A 149 28.48 7.61 -15.85
C TYR A 149 28.31 7.24 -17.32
N LYS A 150 29.35 7.52 -18.11
CA LYS A 150 29.45 7.05 -19.49
C LYS A 150 29.98 5.61 -19.52
N LEU A 151 29.73 4.91 -20.62
CA LEU A 151 30.24 3.55 -20.80
C LEU A 151 31.75 3.45 -20.66
N GLU A 152 32.49 4.51 -21.05
CA GLU A 152 33.93 4.64 -20.91
C GLU A 152 34.43 4.73 -19.45
N ASP A 153 33.55 5.18 -18.53
CA ASP A 153 33.86 5.30 -17.09
C ASP A 153 33.67 3.99 -16.35
N VAL A 154 33.08 2.97 -17.00
CA VAL A 154 32.71 1.69 -16.37
C VAL A 154 33.68 0.59 -16.79
N SER A 155 34.29 -0.08 -15.82
CA SER A 155 35.13 -1.25 -16.05
C SER A 155 34.32 -2.53 -15.98
N PHE A 156 34.34 -3.31 -17.05
CA PHE A 156 33.70 -4.63 -17.13
C PHE A 156 34.68 -5.78 -16.83
N THR A 157 35.83 -5.48 -16.25
CA THR A 157 36.92 -6.48 -16.04
C THR A 157 36.45 -7.69 -15.24
N LEU A 158 35.64 -7.48 -14.18
CA LEU A 158 35.13 -8.58 -13.36
C LEU A 158 34.11 -9.41 -14.13
N LEU A 159 33.20 -8.75 -14.85
CA LEU A 159 32.17 -9.39 -15.67
C LEU A 159 32.83 -10.20 -16.80
N ASP A 160 33.80 -9.64 -17.49
CA ASP A 160 34.56 -10.31 -18.56
C ASP A 160 35.30 -11.54 -18.03
N ALA A 161 35.96 -11.42 -16.87
CA ALA A 161 36.61 -12.54 -16.21
C ALA A 161 35.65 -13.67 -15.82
N THR A 162 34.46 -13.30 -15.31
CA THR A 162 33.41 -14.27 -14.92
C THR A 162 32.82 -14.96 -16.15
N LEU A 163 32.48 -14.22 -17.18
CA LEU A 163 31.92 -14.79 -18.42
C LEU A 163 32.92 -15.68 -19.15
N LYS A 164 34.19 -15.33 -19.17
CA LYS A 164 35.26 -16.21 -19.71
C LYS A 164 35.38 -17.51 -18.92
N LYS A 165 35.31 -17.41 -17.60
CA LYS A 165 35.46 -18.57 -16.71
C LYS A 165 34.25 -19.52 -16.79
N GLU A 166 33.03 -18.99 -16.75
CA GLU A 166 31.80 -19.78 -16.60
C GLU A 166 31.19 -20.21 -17.96
N ALA A 167 31.33 -19.40 -19.01
CA ALA A 167 30.66 -19.61 -20.28
C ALA A 167 31.55 -19.57 -21.52
N GLY A 168 32.85 -19.32 -21.35
CA GLY A 168 33.78 -19.15 -22.47
C GLY A 168 33.48 -17.97 -23.40
N LEU A 169 32.65 -17.02 -22.92
CA LEU A 169 32.22 -15.87 -23.67
C LEU A 169 33.18 -14.70 -23.52
N ILE A 170 33.45 -14.00 -24.61
CA ILE A 170 34.24 -12.77 -24.61
C ILE A 170 33.30 -11.59 -24.80
N VAL A 171 33.30 -10.65 -23.84
CA VAL A 171 32.56 -9.40 -23.95
C VAL A 171 33.31 -8.48 -24.89
N ASN A 172 32.77 -8.25 -26.08
CA ASN A 172 33.34 -7.31 -27.05
C ASN A 172 32.88 -5.88 -26.71
N LYS A 173 33.84 -4.97 -26.53
CA LYS A 173 33.59 -3.55 -26.23
C LYS A 173 33.20 -2.73 -27.49
N ASP A 174 33.23 -3.33 -28.66
CA ASP A 174 33.11 -2.62 -29.96
C ASP A 174 31.73 -2.74 -30.60
N ARG A 175 30.64 -2.59 -29.79
CA ARG A 175 29.29 -2.43 -30.34
C ARG A 175 28.51 -1.36 -29.60
#